data_6544893881585e1a9e2f70deae27e6db
#
_entry.id   6544893881585e1a9e2f70deae27e6db
#
_cell.length_a   1.000
_cell.length_b   1.000
_cell.length_c   1.000
_cell.angle_alpha   90.00
_cell.angle_beta   90.00
_cell.angle_gamma   90.00
#
_symmetry.space_group_name_H-M   'P 1'
#
loop_
_entity.id
_entity.type
_entity.pdbx_description
1 polymer ?
#
loop_
_entity_poly.entity_id
_entity_poly.type
_entity_poly.pdbx_seq_one_letter_code
_entity_poly.pdbx_strand_id
1 'polypeptide(L)'
;MVNESIIAKSSDKKRVRACRLNLVRCTHNLGDTAGTKEHATTLLADDNLQPEQKREMEYYLAKAHLALDEQKEAEKALRTVSSDTRSIYGAEGKFLLAELLFEQKRYKECEEEVFSYIDESTPHAYWLARSFILLADLYTAQERNLEAKQYLLSLQSNYDGDDDIKTMIEERLSKISEE
;
A
#
# COMPACT_ATOMS: atom_id res chain seq x y z
N MET A 1 2.96 -22.68 15.66
CA MET A 1 3.00 -24.10 16.18
C MET A 1 2.75 -25.14 15.10
N VAL A 2 1.58 -25.25 14.43
CA VAL A 2 1.38 -26.31 13.40
C VAL A 2 2.22 -26.05 12.16
N ASN A 3 2.25 -24.83 11.65
CA ASN A 3 3.04 -24.46 10.46
C ASN A 3 4.55 -24.65 10.69
N GLU A 4 5.07 -24.25 11.83
CA GLU A 4 6.49 -24.43 12.20
C GLU A 4 6.89 -25.90 12.30
N SER A 5 6.02 -26.74 12.86
CA SER A 5 6.26 -28.18 12.93
C SER A 5 6.32 -28.83 11.54
N ILE A 6 5.50 -28.37 10.59
CA ILE A 6 5.52 -28.85 9.20
C ILE A 6 6.79 -28.36 8.49
N ILE A 7 7.17 -27.10 8.67
CA ILE A 7 8.38 -26.52 8.09
C ILE A 7 9.62 -27.29 8.54
N ALA A 8 9.68 -27.69 9.83
CA ALA A 8 10.83 -28.39 10.39
C ALA A 8 10.92 -29.89 9.99
N LYS A 9 9.79 -30.53 9.66
CA LYS A 9 9.72 -32.00 9.52
C LYS A 9 9.38 -32.47 8.10
N SER A 10 8.85 -31.60 7.22
CA SER A 10 8.41 -32.03 5.90
C SER A 10 9.54 -31.93 4.88
N SER A 11 9.72 -32.95 4.07
CA SER A 11 10.57 -32.96 2.89
C SER A 11 9.86 -32.44 1.64
N ASP A 12 8.53 -32.24 1.68
CA ASP A 12 7.73 -31.68 0.58
C ASP A 12 7.89 -30.17 0.52
N LYS A 13 8.68 -29.72 -0.43
CA LYS A 13 8.98 -28.28 -0.65
C LYS A 13 7.72 -27.44 -0.93
N LYS A 14 6.71 -28.01 -1.65
CA LYS A 14 5.46 -27.28 -1.92
C LYS A 14 4.68 -27.06 -0.64
N ARG A 15 4.58 -28.08 0.20
CA ARG A 15 3.90 -28.00 1.50
C ARG A 15 4.62 -27.04 2.44
N VAL A 16 5.93 -27.08 2.51
CA VAL A 16 6.74 -26.14 3.31
C VAL A 16 6.52 -24.71 2.85
N ARG A 17 6.50 -24.45 1.53
CA ARG A 17 6.21 -23.11 0.99
C ARG A 17 4.81 -22.64 1.38
N ALA A 18 3.78 -23.47 1.22
CA ALA A 18 2.41 -23.13 1.61
C ALA A 18 2.31 -22.78 3.11
N CYS A 19 3.00 -23.52 3.97
CA CYS A 19 3.04 -23.22 5.41
C CYS A 19 3.74 -21.89 5.70
N ARG A 20 4.83 -21.56 4.99
CA ARG A 20 5.53 -20.27 5.13
C ARG A 20 4.67 -19.10 4.67
N LEU A 21 3.96 -19.21 3.53
CA LEU A 21 3.00 -18.21 3.08
C LEU A 21 1.94 -17.92 4.14
N ASN A 22 1.35 -18.99 4.70
CA ASN A 22 0.36 -18.85 5.76
C ASN A 22 0.97 -18.24 7.04
N LEU A 23 2.23 -18.54 7.36
CA LEU A 23 2.89 -17.98 8.53
C LEU A 23 3.05 -16.46 8.40
N VAL A 24 3.46 -15.94 7.23
CA VAL A 24 3.54 -14.49 6.96
C VAL A 24 2.17 -13.83 7.15
N ARG A 25 1.10 -14.42 6.57
CA ARG A 25 -0.27 -13.90 6.72
C ARG A 25 -0.71 -13.89 8.20
N CYS A 26 -0.41 -14.96 8.94
CA CYS A 26 -0.77 -15.07 10.34
C CYS A 26 -0.02 -14.03 11.20
N THR A 27 1.30 -13.89 11.04
CA THR A 27 2.08 -12.91 11.80
C THR A 27 1.61 -11.48 11.50
N HIS A 28 1.36 -11.17 10.22
CA HIS A 28 0.80 -9.88 9.83
C HIS A 28 -0.55 -9.60 10.51
N ASN A 29 -1.49 -10.54 10.45
CA ASN A 29 -2.82 -10.38 11.04
C ASN A 29 -2.81 -10.30 12.57
N LEU A 30 -1.78 -10.86 13.21
CA LEU A 30 -1.57 -10.78 14.66
C LEU A 30 -0.80 -9.52 15.08
N GLY A 31 -0.37 -8.68 14.14
CA GLY A 31 0.44 -7.49 14.42
C GLY A 31 1.88 -7.81 14.81
N ASP A 32 2.34 -9.05 14.60
CA ASP A 32 3.74 -9.42 14.80
C ASP A 32 4.58 -8.94 13.61
N THR A 33 4.93 -7.67 13.65
CA THR A 33 5.67 -6.99 12.58
C THR A 33 7.05 -7.59 12.35
N ALA A 34 7.78 -7.92 13.43
CA ALA A 34 9.11 -8.50 13.32
C ALA A 34 9.06 -9.91 12.71
N GLY A 35 8.12 -10.74 13.14
CA GLY A 35 7.89 -12.07 12.57
C GLY A 35 7.44 -11.99 11.10
N THR A 36 6.59 -11.03 10.75
CA THR A 36 6.17 -10.79 9.36
C THR A 36 7.37 -10.47 8.48
N LYS A 37 8.23 -9.55 8.90
CA LYS A 37 9.47 -9.18 8.19
C LYS A 37 10.40 -10.38 7.99
N GLU A 38 10.68 -11.13 9.06
CA GLU A 38 11.57 -12.29 9.02
C GLU A 38 11.05 -13.37 8.05
N HIS A 39 9.78 -13.72 8.18
CA HIS A 39 9.18 -14.79 7.38
C HIS A 39 9.00 -14.40 5.92
N ALA A 40 8.60 -13.14 5.63
CA ALA A 40 8.48 -12.63 4.27
C ALA A 40 9.85 -12.58 3.57
N THR A 41 10.89 -12.09 4.26
CA THR A 41 12.26 -12.05 3.72
C THR A 41 12.78 -13.45 3.41
N THR A 42 12.57 -14.41 4.32
CA THR A 42 12.97 -15.81 4.12
C THR A 42 12.25 -16.43 2.91
N LEU A 43 10.97 -16.12 2.74
CA LEU A 43 10.18 -16.69 1.67
C LEU A 43 10.51 -16.06 0.30
N LEU A 44 10.82 -14.77 0.25
CA LEU A 44 11.24 -14.06 -0.96
C LEU A 44 12.57 -14.57 -1.54
N ALA A 45 13.37 -15.29 -0.74
CA ALA A 45 14.56 -15.99 -1.22
C ALA A 45 14.26 -17.33 -1.94
N ASP A 46 12.98 -17.77 -2.00
CA ASP A 46 12.59 -18.97 -2.76
C ASP A 46 12.26 -18.63 -4.21
N ASP A 47 13.14 -18.99 -5.13
CA ASP A 47 12.99 -18.75 -6.59
C ASP A 47 11.75 -19.40 -7.22
N ASN A 48 11.07 -20.29 -6.49
CA ASN A 48 9.90 -20.99 -7.00
C ASN A 48 8.56 -20.35 -6.55
N LEU A 49 8.56 -19.14 -6.00
CA LEU A 49 7.35 -18.38 -5.75
C LEU A 49 6.65 -18.03 -7.07
N GLN A 50 5.34 -18.21 -7.09
CA GLN A 50 4.54 -17.69 -8.19
C GLN A 50 4.54 -16.15 -8.15
N PRO A 51 4.41 -15.46 -9.31
CA PRO A 51 4.50 -14.00 -9.35
C PRO A 51 3.57 -13.29 -8.35
N GLU A 52 2.33 -13.77 -8.21
CA GLU A 52 1.37 -13.20 -7.27
C GLU A 52 1.75 -13.45 -5.80
N GLN A 53 2.27 -14.62 -5.48
CA GLN A 53 2.79 -14.92 -4.15
C GLN A 53 3.99 -14.04 -3.80
N LYS A 54 4.86 -13.80 -4.77
CA LYS A 54 6.01 -12.92 -4.59
C LYS A 54 5.54 -11.50 -4.29
N ARG A 55 4.59 -10.96 -5.08
CA ARG A 55 4.01 -9.65 -4.89
C ARG A 55 3.34 -9.51 -3.52
N GLU A 56 2.57 -10.51 -3.11
CA GLU A 56 1.96 -10.56 -1.79
C GLU A 56 3.01 -10.48 -0.67
N MET A 57 4.11 -11.20 -0.79
CA MET A 57 5.19 -11.18 0.22
C MET A 57 5.96 -9.86 0.22
N GLU A 58 6.21 -9.27 -0.93
CA GLU A 58 6.80 -7.93 -1.06
C GLU A 58 5.90 -6.87 -0.41
N TYR A 59 4.59 -6.98 -0.57
CA TYR A 59 3.61 -6.11 0.10
C TYR A 59 3.66 -6.25 1.63
N TYR A 60 3.63 -7.46 2.18
CA TYR A 60 3.73 -7.66 3.63
C TYR A 60 5.07 -7.20 4.18
N LEU A 61 6.15 -7.39 3.43
CA LEU A 61 7.48 -6.89 3.79
C LEU A 61 7.51 -5.35 3.81
N ALA A 62 6.90 -4.69 2.82
CA ALA A 62 6.80 -3.24 2.78
C ALA A 62 6.02 -2.70 3.98
N LYS A 63 4.88 -3.30 4.31
CA LYS A 63 4.08 -2.92 5.51
C LYS A 63 4.84 -3.15 6.81
N ALA A 64 5.63 -4.22 6.89
CA ALA A 64 6.48 -4.44 8.06
C ALA A 64 7.57 -3.38 8.19
N HIS A 65 8.22 -2.98 7.10
CA HIS A 65 9.20 -1.90 7.10
C HIS A 65 8.58 -0.55 7.50
N LEU A 66 7.37 -0.22 6.99
CA LEU A 66 6.65 0.99 7.41
C LEU A 66 6.37 0.98 8.92
N ALA A 67 5.87 -0.12 9.46
CA ALA A 67 5.54 -0.24 10.88
C ALA A 67 6.77 -0.22 11.80
N LEU A 68 7.96 -0.52 11.28
CA LEU A 68 9.24 -0.45 11.99
C LEU A 68 10.00 0.88 11.77
N ASP A 69 9.38 1.84 11.06
CA ASP A 69 10.01 3.12 10.66
C ASP A 69 11.32 2.94 9.84
N GLU A 70 11.40 1.84 9.10
CA GLU A 70 12.51 1.54 8.19
C GLU A 70 12.20 2.11 6.79
N GLN A 71 12.16 3.44 6.71
CA GLN A 71 11.58 4.19 5.57
C GLN A 71 12.26 3.89 4.23
N LYS A 72 13.58 3.70 4.20
CA LYS A 72 14.32 3.40 2.95
C LYS A 72 13.99 2.01 2.41
N GLU A 73 13.91 1.03 3.29
CA GLU A 73 13.55 -0.33 2.97
C GLU A 73 12.08 -0.42 2.55
N ALA A 74 11.20 0.31 3.25
CA ALA A 74 9.79 0.46 2.90
C ALA A 74 9.63 1.05 1.49
N GLU A 75 10.29 2.17 1.19
CA GLU A 75 10.24 2.79 -0.14
C GLU A 75 10.68 1.82 -1.24
N LYS A 76 11.81 1.13 -1.03
CA LYS A 76 12.31 0.14 -1.99
C LYS A 76 11.30 -1.00 -2.25
N ALA A 77 10.71 -1.56 -1.18
CA ALA A 77 9.72 -2.62 -1.29
C ALA A 77 8.43 -2.13 -1.95
N LEU A 78 7.96 -0.91 -1.60
CA LEU A 78 6.78 -0.29 -2.19
C LEU A 78 6.96 -0.02 -3.69
N ARG A 79 8.12 0.45 -4.14
CA ARG A 79 8.42 0.62 -5.58
C ARG A 79 8.35 -0.70 -6.34
N THR A 80 8.72 -1.81 -5.70
CA THR A 80 8.64 -3.13 -6.33
C THR A 80 7.19 -3.60 -6.43
N VAL A 81 6.44 -3.55 -5.34
CA VAL A 81 5.06 -4.06 -5.31
C VAL A 81 4.11 -3.20 -6.14
N SER A 82 4.33 -1.87 -6.20
CA SER A 82 3.49 -0.92 -6.95
C SER A 82 3.66 -0.98 -8.47
N SER A 83 4.56 -1.83 -8.98
CA SER A 83 4.80 -1.95 -10.43
C SER A 83 3.65 -2.56 -11.24
N ASP A 84 2.63 -3.14 -10.59
CA ASP A 84 1.43 -3.68 -11.24
C ASP A 84 0.18 -3.39 -10.37
N THR A 85 -0.45 -2.26 -10.62
CA THR A 85 -1.64 -1.78 -9.91
C THR A 85 -2.95 -2.52 -10.26
N ARG A 86 -2.91 -3.52 -11.14
CA ARG A 86 -4.02 -4.45 -11.39
C ARG A 86 -4.18 -5.45 -10.23
N SER A 87 -3.11 -5.72 -9.50
CA SER A 87 -3.15 -6.46 -8.24
C SER A 87 -3.60 -5.54 -7.10
N ILE A 88 -4.39 -6.08 -6.16
CA ILE A 88 -4.78 -5.34 -4.95
C ILE A 88 -3.56 -4.91 -4.13
N TYR A 89 -2.54 -5.76 -4.05
CA TYR A 89 -1.29 -5.45 -3.35
C TYR A 89 -0.52 -4.31 -4.02
N GLY A 90 -0.49 -4.31 -5.37
CA GLY A 90 0.14 -3.24 -6.14
C GLY A 90 -0.62 -1.92 -6.03
N ALA A 91 -1.95 -1.96 -6.08
CA ALA A 91 -2.80 -0.80 -5.95
C ALA A 91 -2.65 -0.12 -4.57
N GLU A 92 -2.74 -0.88 -3.48
CA GLU A 92 -2.47 -0.37 -2.14
C GLU A 92 -1.01 0.07 -1.99
N GLY A 93 -0.05 -0.70 -2.53
CA GLY A 93 1.37 -0.36 -2.51
C GLY A 93 1.68 0.96 -3.21
N LYS A 94 0.98 1.29 -4.31
CA LYS A 94 1.12 2.56 -5.02
C LYS A 94 0.64 3.74 -4.15
N PHE A 95 -0.51 3.59 -3.51
CA PHE A 95 -1.00 4.56 -2.54
C PHE A 95 -0.03 4.75 -1.37
N LEU A 96 0.43 3.67 -0.74
CA LEU A 96 1.36 3.72 0.39
C LEU A 96 2.71 4.35 0.02
N LEU A 97 3.19 4.16 -1.22
CA LEU A 97 4.40 4.83 -1.71
C LEU A 97 4.20 6.35 -1.78
N ALA A 98 3.09 6.79 -2.36
CA ALA A 98 2.77 8.21 -2.43
C ALA A 98 2.59 8.82 -1.02
N GLU A 99 1.91 8.12 -0.10
CA GLU A 99 1.73 8.53 1.29
C GLU A 99 3.08 8.66 2.02
N LEU A 100 3.99 7.70 1.88
CA LEU A 100 5.35 7.77 2.44
C LEU A 100 6.13 8.98 1.92
N LEU A 101 6.04 9.26 0.62
CA LEU A 101 6.69 10.44 0.01
C LEU A 101 6.08 11.75 0.52
N PHE A 102 4.77 11.81 0.72
CA PHE A 102 4.08 12.95 1.32
C PHE A 102 4.56 13.20 2.75
N GLU A 103 4.62 12.18 3.60
CA GLU A 103 5.11 12.28 4.98
C GLU A 103 6.56 12.76 5.04
N GLN A 104 7.39 12.35 4.08
CA GLN A 104 8.77 12.83 3.92
C GLN A 104 8.86 14.26 3.33
N LYS A 105 7.73 14.91 3.03
CA LYS A 105 7.65 16.23 2.36
C LYS A 105 8.30 16.27 0.97
N ARG A 106 8.43 15.11 0.34
CA ARG A 106 8.88 14.94 -1.07
C ARG A 106 7.70 15.15 -2.01
N TYR A 107 7.08 16.31 -1.90
CA TYR A 107 5.78 16.63 -2.54
C TYR A 107 5.79 16.45 -4.04
N LYS A 108 6.87 16.82 -4.71
CA LYS A 108 6.99 16.64 -6.17
C LYS A 108 6.94 15.16 -6.56
N GLU A 109 7.68 14.31 -5.86
CA GLU A 109 7.69 12.87 -6.13
C GLU A 109 6.36 12.21 -5.76
N CYS A 110 5.73 12.65 -4.67
CA CYS A 110 4.38 12.21 -4.31
C CYS A 110 3.38 12.54 -5.41
N GLU A 111 3.40 13.77 -5.92
CA GLU A 111 2.53 14.22 -7.01
C GLU A 111 2.75 13.38 -8.29
N GLU A 112 4.00 13.15 -8.66
CA GLU A 112 4.37 12.31 -9.81
C GLU A 112 3.86 10.86 -9.66
N GLU A 113 3.96 10.26 -8.47
CA GLU A 113 3.45 8.90 -8.21
C GLU A 113 1.92 8.84 -8.28
N VAL A 114 1.22 9.85 -7.75
CA VAL A 114 -0.25 9.91 -7.84
C VAL A 114 -0.70 10.07 -9.29
N PHE A 115 -0.10 10.97 -10.07
CA PHE A 115 -0.47 11.12 -11.47
C PHE A 115 -0.13 9.88 -12.30
N SER A 116 1.01 9.24 -12.04
CA SER A 116 1.32 7.95 -12.66
C SER A 116 0.23 6.91 -12.36
N TYR A 117 -0.30 6.88 -11.13
CA TYR A 117 -1.37 5.96 -10.75
C TYR A 117 -2.70 6.27 -11.44
N ILE A 118 -3.02 7.55 -11.61
CA ILE A 118 -4.24 8.00 -12.34
C ILE A 118 -4.19 7.54 -13.81
N ASP A 119 -3.02 7.59 -14.43
CA ASP A 119 -2.82 7.17 -15.84
C ASP A 119 -2.87 5.64 -16.01
N GLU A 120 -2.72 4.89 -14.94
CA GLU A 120 -2.82 3.43 -14.95
C GLU A 120 -4.28 2.97 -14.88
N SER A 121 -4.68 2.05 -15.74
CA SER A 121 -6.03 1.45 -15.69
C SER A 121 -6.10 0.42 -14.54
N THR A 122 -6.35 0.88 -13.34
CA THR A 122 -6.54 0.02 -12.15
C THR A 122 -8.01 -0.33 -11.93
N PRO A 123 -8.33 -1.59 -11.55
CA PRO A 123 -9.69 -1.96 -11.14
C PRO A 123 -9.98 -1.59 -9.67
N HIS A 124 -9.00 -1.06 -8.93
CA HIS A 124 -9.08 -0.82 -7.49
C HIS A 124 -9.45 0.64 -7.19
N ALA A 125 -10.71 1.01 -7.48
CA ALA A 125 -11.23 2.37 -7.36
C ALA A 125 -11.00 3.00 -5.96
N TYR A 126 -11.08 2.22 -4.88
CA TYR A 126 -10.84 2.70 -3.52
C TYR A 126 -9.43 3.29 -3.35
N TRP A 127 -8.40 2.55 -3.74
CA TRP A 127 -7.02 3.02 -3.59
C TRP A 127 -6.69 4.20 -4.50
N LEU A 128 -7.31 4.22 -5.69
CA LEU A 128 -7.21 5.38 -6.58
C LEU A 128 -7.87 6.61 -5.94
N ALA A 129 -9.07 6.46 -5.37
CA ALA A 129 -9.76 7.54 -4.66
C ALA A 129 -8.94 8.06 -3.46
N ARG A 130 -8.33 7.16 -2.67
CA ARG A 130 -7.39 7.52 -1.60
C ARG A 130 -6.22 8.36 -2.11
N SER A 131 -5.71 8.05 -3.29
CA SER A 131 -4.62 8.80 -3.91
C SER A 131 -5.04 10.20 -4.37
N PHE A 132 -6.27 10.37 -4.85
CA PHE A 132 -6.84 11.69 -5.12
C PHE A 132 -7.01 12.54 -3.84
N ILE A 133 -7.42 11.92 -2.74
CA ILE A 133 -7.52 12.59 -1.44
C ILE A 133 -6.13 13.03 -0.96
N LEU A 134 -5.13 12.16 -1.09
CA LEU A 134 -3.74 12.48 -0.74
C LEU A 134 -3.21 13.65 -1.61
N LEU A 135 -3.57 13.71 -2.89
CA LEU A 135 -3.21 14.82 -3.77
C LEU A 135 -3.84 16.14 -3.29
N ALA A 136 -5.08 16.09 -2.82
CA ALA A 136 -5.72 17.28 -2.22
C ALA A 136 -5.04 17.69 -0.91
N ASP A 137 -4.66 16.75 -0.05
CA ASP A 137 -3.88 17.01 1.17
C ASP A 137 -2.51 17.63 0.84
N LEU A 138 -1.86 17.17 -0.23
CA LEU A 138 -0.60 17.71 -0.73
C LEU A 138 -0.76 19.18 -1.19
N TYR A 139 -1.81 19.48 -1.96
CA TYR A 139 -2.07 20.85 -2.41
C TYR A 139 -2.44 21.77 -1.25
N THR A 140 -3.21 21.29 -0.28
CA THR A 140 -3.49 22.04 0.95
C THR A 140 -2.20 22.34 1.73
N ALA A 141 -1.29 21.37 1.86
CA ALA A 141 0.01 21.58 2.51
C ALA A 141 0.91 22.59 1.77
N GLN A 142 0.63 22.88 0.49
CA GLN A 142 1.29 23.89 -0.32
C GLN A 142 0.50 25.22 -0.43
N GLU A 143 -0.55 25.40 0.37
CA GLU A 143 -1.45 26.58 0.33
C GLU A 143 -2.20 26.74 -1.01
N ARG A 144 -2.34 25.65 -1.79
CA ARG A 144 -3.04 25.58 -3.08
C ARG A 144 -4.49 25.11 -2.88
N ASN A 145 -5.22 25.77 -1.99
CA ASN A 145 -6.55 25.36 -1.54
C ASN A 145 -7.59 25.26 -2.67
N LEU A 146 -7.49 26.12 -3.69
CA LEU A 146 -8.40 26.07 -4.84
C LEU A 146 -8.26 24.76 -5.62
N GLU A 147 -7.03 24.32 -5.86
CA GLU A 147 -6.74 23.08 -6.58
C GLU A 147 -7.13 21.87 -5.75
N ALA A 148 -6.81 21.87 -4.45
CA ALA A 148 -7.24 20.82 -3.53
C ALA A 148 -8.77 20.64 -3.56
N LYS A 149 -9.52 21.75 -3.50
CA LYS A 149 -10.99 21.75 -3.57
C LYS A 149 -11.51 21.20 -4.90
N GLN A 150 -10.89 21.55 -6.03
CA GLN A 150 -11.28 21.04 -7.35
C GLN A 150 -11.12 19.52 -7.45
N TYR A 151 -10.02 18.94 -6.96
CA TYR A 151 -9.81 17.50 -6.95
C TYR A 151 -10.84 16.78 -6.05
N LEU A 152 -11.11 17.32 -4.85
CA LEU A 152 -12.10 16.74 -3.94
C LEU A 152 -13.52 16.77 -4.53
N LEU A 153 -13.94 17.89 -5.13
CA LEU A 153 -15.26 18.00 -5.77
C LEU A 153 -15.39 17.10 -7.00
N SER A 154 -14.32 16.97 -7.78
CA SER A 154 -14.28 16.04 -8.91
C SER A 154 -14.43 14.59 -8.42
N LEU A 155 -13.69 14.23 -7.39
CA LEU A 155 -13.79 12.88 -6.80
C LEU A 155 -15.19 12.64 -6.23
N GLN A 156 -15.77 13.59 -5.49
CA GLN A 156 -17.12 13.50 -4.92
C GLN A 156 -18.19 13.24 -5.99
N SER A 157 -18.02 13.85 -7.17
CA SER A 157 -18.98 13.72 -8.27
C SER A 157 -18.87 12.42 -9.05
N ASN A 158 -17.70 11.76 -9.01
CA ASN A 158 -17.40 10.60 -9.86
C ASN A 158 -17.18 9.29 -9.07
N TYR A 159 -17.14 9.35 -7.74
CA TYR A 159 -16.96 8.16 -6.90
C TYR A 159 -18.30 7.69 -6.31
N ASP A 160 -18.65 6.43 -6.54
CA ASP A 160 -19.91 5.81 -6.11
C ASP A 160 -19.74 4.67 -5.09
N GLY A 161 -18.52 4.48 -4.55
CA GLY A 161 -18.24 3.46 -3.55
C GLY A 161 -19.07 3.64 -2.26
N ASP A 162 -19.43 2.52 -1.63
CA ASP A 162 -20.08 2.48 -0.33
C ASP A 162 -19.05 2.19 0.78
N ASP A 163 -18.17 3.16 0.99
CA ASP A 163 -17.05 3.11 1.94
C ASP A 163 -16.80 4.51 2.57
N ASP A 164 -15.64 4.72 3.17
CA ASP A 164 -15.28 5.93 3.91
C ASP A 164 -14.84 7.12 3.04
N ILE A 165 -14.69 6.95 1.74
CA ILE A 165 -14.18 8.00 0.83
C ILE A 165 -15.03 9.26 0.87
N LYS A 166 -16.37 9.13 0.88
CA LYS A 166 -17.27 10.30 0.94
C LYS A 166 -17.05 11.11 2.22
N THR A 167 -16.95 10.43 3.35
CA THR A 167 -16.66 11.07 4.64
C THR A 167 -15.32 11.78 4.62
N MET A 168 -14.30 11.13 4.08
CA MET A 168 -12.94 11.72 3.95
C MET A 168 -12.92 12.97 3.08
N ILE A 169 -13.73 13.02 2.01
CA ILE A 169 -13.87 14.20 1.15
C ILE A 169 -14.56 15.36 1.91
N GLU A 170 -15.69 15.07 2.58
CA GLU A 170 -16.47 16.06 3.31
C GLU A 170 -15.67 16.73 4.43
N GLU A 171 -14.91 15.95 5.19
CA GLU A 171 -14.02 16.44 6.24
C GLU A 171 -12.96 17.44 5.69
N ARG A 172 -12.41 17.19 4.50
CA ARG A 172 -11.42 18.06 3.89
C ARG A 172 -12.03 19.32 3.27
N LEU A 173 -13.17 19.17 2.60
CA LEU A 173 -13.89 20.30 2.04
C LEU A 173 -14.34 21.28 3.13
N SER A 174 -14.76 20.78 4.30
CA SER A 174 -15.14 21.64 5.43
C SER A 174 -13.95 22.48 5.91
N LYS A 175 -12.79 21.88 6.08
CA LYS A 175 -11.55 22.56 6.52
C LYS A 175 -11.10 23.64 5.54
N ILE A 176 -11.10 23.34 4.23
CA ILE A 176 -10.70 24.31 3.19
C ILE A 176 -11.68 25.50 3.10
N SER A 177 -12.94 25.31 3.52
CA SER A 177 -13.97 26.38 3.45
C SER A 177 -13.95 27.32 4.66
N GLU A 178 -13.24 26.98 5.71
CA GLU A 178 -13.08 27.78 6.94
C GLU A 178 -11.86 28.72 6.88
N GLU A 179 -10.96 28.52 5.92
CA GLU A 179 -9.76 29.35 5.64
C GLU A 179 -10.08 30.40 4.54
#